data_bc6466e043c365e36141c12023804d88
#
_entry.id   bc6466e043c365e36141c12023804d88
#
_cell.length_a   1.000
_cell.length_b   1.000
_cell.length_c   1.000
_cell.angle_alpha   90.00
_cell.angle_beta   90.00
_cell.angle_gamma   90.00
#
_symmetry.space_group_name_H-M   'P 1'
#
loop_
_entity.id
_entity.type
_entity.pdbx_description
1 polymer ?
#
loop_
_entity_poly.entity_id
_entity_poly.type
_entity_poly.pdbx_seq_one_letter_code
_entity_poly.pdbx_strand_id
1 'polypeptide(L)'
;MKKILLLLICFLINFNSIAQKRIEAKELTKKELRALKKQKAFEKQKARYEKRGLNAWGINENAPNVVMAIREHLGSARIDTQRGTVIIRQSESFTNSQAYPLWIIDGQQYNFPPPSLALQNIREVTIFESLAETNKWGQQGRAGVVQIKTINSLN
;
A
#
# COMPACT_ATOMS: atom_id res chain seq x y z
N MET A 1 -7.08 -33.82 -58.72
CA MET A 1 -7.69 -34.20 -57.44
C MET A 1 -6.72 -34.05 -56.23
N LYS A 2 -5.45 -34.51 -56.27
CA LYS A 2 -4.49 -34.37 -55.13
C LYS A 2 -4.21 -32.93 -54.69
N LYS A 3 -4.14 -31.95 -55.60
CA LYS A 3 -3.87 -30.53 -55.27
C LYS A 3 -5.02 -29.85 -54.51
N ILE A 4 -6.29 -30.22 -54.80
CA ILE A 4 -7.47 -29.69 -54.12
C ILE A 4 -7.57 -30.25 -52.69
N LEU A 5 -7.20 -31.53 -52.50
CA LEU A 5 -7.16 -32.14 -51.17
C LEU A 5 -6.12 -31.49 -50.28
N LEU A 6 -4.95 -31.11 -50.83
CA LEU A 6 -3.86 -30.44 -50.05
C LEU A 6 -4.29 -29.04 -49.60
N LEU A 7 -4.98 -28.27 -50.45
CA LEU A 7 -5.53 -26.96 -50.12
C LEU A 7 -6.60 -27.04 -49.01
N LEU A 8 -7.46 -28.05 -49.05
CA LEU A 8 -8.46 -28.29 -48.01
C LEU A 8 -7.84 -28.61 -46.66
N ILE A 9 -6.77 -29.42 -46.64
CA ILE A 9 -6.03 -29.77 -45.42
C ILE A 9 -5.34 -28.53 -44.84
N CYS A 10 -4.70 -27.68 -45.66
CA CYS A 10 -4.09 -26.43 -45.23
C CYS A 10 -5.12 -25.43 -44.65
N PHE A 11 -6.33 -25.39 -45.24
CA PHE A 11 -7.43 -24.54 -44.75
C PHE A 11 -7.95 -25.01 -43.39
N LEU A 12 -8.10 -26.32 -43.21
CA LEU A 12 -8.52 -26.91 -41.90
C LEU A 12 -7.49 -26.69 -40.78
N ILE A 13 -6.20 -26.77 -41.09
CA ILE A 13 -5.12 -26.52 -40.10
C ILE A 13 -5.13 -25.06 -39.66
N ASN A 14 -5.31 -24.10 -40.59
CA ASN A 14 -5.38 -22.69 -40.23
C ASN A 14 -6.66 -22.35 -39.46
N PHE A 15 -7.78 -22.98 -39.76
CA PHE A 15 -9.04 -22.76 -39.02
C PHE A 15 -8.94 -23.28 -37.56
N ASN A 16 -8.30 -24.43 -37.34
CA ASN A 16 -8.06 -24.96 -36.00
C ASN A 16 -7.12 -24.08 -35.17
N SER A 17 -6.09 -23.49 -35.79
CA SER A 17 -5.16 -22.58 -35.12
C SER A 17 -5.83 -21.28 -34.68
N ILE A 18 -6.79 -20.76 -35.45
CA ILE A 18 -7.56 -19.55 -35.09
C ILE A 18 -8.61 -19.86 -34.02
N ALA A 19 -9.22 -21.04 -34.07
CA ALA A 19 -10.18 -21.49 -33.05
C ALA A 19 -9.49 -21.75 -31.70
N GLN A 20 -8.31 -22.36 -31.69
CA GLN A 20 -7.52 -22.56 -30.48
C GLN A 20 -7.09 -21.25 -29.82
N LYS A 21 -6.65 -20.24 -30.59
CA LYS A 21 -6.34 -18.90 -30.05
C LYS A 21 -7.54 -18.18 -29.45
N ARG A 22 -8.76 -18.46 -29.89
CA ARG A 22 -9.98 -17.93 -29.29
C ARG A 22 -10.39 -18.62 -28.00
N ILE A 23 -10.03 -19.89 -27.81
CA ILE A 23 -10.33 -20.67 -26.60
C ILE A 23 -9.35 -20.34 -25.47
N GLU A 24 -8.14 -19.86 -25.80
CA GLU A 24 -7.14 -19.42 -24.80
C GLU A 24 -7.37 -18.02 -24.24
N ALA A 25 -8.24 -17.22 -24.83
CA ALA A 25 -8.75 -16.01 -24.18
C ALA A 25 -9.80 -16.38 -23.14
N LYS A 26 -9.37 -17.14 -22.10
CA LYS A 26 -10.18 -17.40 -20.92
C LYS A 26 -10.69 -16.06 -20.40
N GLU A 27 -11.99 -15.84 -20.44
CA GLU A 27 -12.60 -14.66 -19.84
C GLU A 27 -12.22 -14.66 -18.35
N LEU A 28 -11.29 -13.79 -18.00
CA LEU A 28 -10.88 -13.59 -16.62
C LEU A 28 -12.13 -13.27 -15.81
N THR A 29 -12.38 -14.02 -14.76
CA THR A 29 -13.47 -13.71 -13.86
C THR A 29 -13.30 -12.29 -13.32
N LYS A 30 -14.40 -11.63 -12.95
CA LYS A 30 -14.36 -10.27 -12.37
C LYS A 30 -13.38 -10.17 -11.19
N LYS A 31 -13.20 -11.27 -10.45
CA LYS A 31 -12.26 -11.38 -9.32
C LYS A 31 -10.80 -11.38 -9.81
N GLU A 32 -10.49 -12.19 -10.81
CA GLU A 32 -9.14 -12.28 -11.42
C GLU A 32 -8.73 -10.95 -12.07
N LEU A 33 -9.66 -10.30 -12.78
CA LEU A 33 -9.41 -8.99 -13.38
C LEU A 33 -9.10 -7.92 -12.32
N ARG A 34 -9.81 -7.93 -11.18
CA ARG A 34 -9.54 -7.04 -10.06
C ARG A 34 -8.17 -7.32 -9.42
N ALA A 35 -7.81 -8.59 -9.25
CA ALA A 35 -6.50 -8.99 -8.73
C ALA A 35 -5.37 -8.53 -9.65
N LEU A 36 -5.50 -8.74 -10.96
CA LEU A 36 -4.53 -8.30 -11.96
C LEU A 36 -4.36 -6.76 -11.97
N LYS A 37 -5.47 -6.01 -11.86
CA LYS A 37 -5.41 -4.54 -11.76
C LYS A 37 -4.68 -4.09 -10.49
N LYS A 38 -4.95 -4.72 -9.35
CA LYS A 38 -4.25 -4.43 -8.09
C LYS A 38 -2.75 -4.73 -8.19
N GLN A 39 -2.39 -5.87 -8.77
CA GLN A 39 -0.98 -6.24 -8.97
C GLN A 39 -0.26 -5.23 -9.87
N LYS A 40 -0.83 -4.87 -11.02
CA LYS A 40 -0.25 -3.86 -11.92
C LYS A 40 -0.11 -2.49 -11.24
N ALA A 41 -1.08 -2.09 -10.41
CA ALA A 41 -1.02 -0.84 -9.67
C ALA A 41 0.12 -0.88 -8.62
N PHE A 42 0.26 -1.99 -7.91
CA PHE A 42 1.34 -2.20 -6.94
C PHE A 42 2.73 -2.16 -7.61
N GLU A 43 2.93 -2.88 -8.71
CA GLU A 43 4.19 -2.86 -9.45
C GLU A 43 4.56 -1.45 -9.96
N LYS A 44 3.56 -0.71 -10.46
CA LYS A 44 3.76 0.69 -10.87
C LYS A 44 4.16 1.58 -9.69
N GLN A 45 3.55 1.40 -8.53
CA GLN A 45 3.86 2.16 -7.33
C GLN A 45 5.25 1.79 -6.79
N LYS A 46 5.58 0.51 -6.73
CA LYS A 46 6.89 0.00 -6.35
C LYS A 46 8.00 0.62 -7.20
N ALA A 47 7.86 0.59 -8.54
CA ALA A 47 8.83 1.21 -9.44
C ALA A 47 9.01 2.73 -9.22
N ARG A 48 7.96 3.44 -8.75
CA ARG A 48 8.06 4.86 -8.38
C ARG A 48 8.84 5.05 -7.07
N TYR A 49 8.65 4.19 -6.09
CA TYR A 49 9.36 4.22 -4.82
C TYR A 49 10.85 3.88 -5.00
N GLU A 50 11.17 2.85 -5.77
CA GLU A 50 12.55 2.45 -6.07
C GLU A 50 13.37 3.59 -6.72
N LYS A 51 12.76 4.34 -7.65
CA LYS A 51 13.39 5.54 -8.26
C LYS A 51 13.73 6.64 -7.24
N ARG A 52 13.10 6.64 -6.07
CA ARG A 52 13.28 7.60 -4.98
C ARG A 52 14.13 7.05 -3.84
N GLY A 53 14.71 5.87 -3.99
CA GLY A 53 15.52 5.22 -2.96
C GLY A 53 14.70 4.66 -1.79
N LEU A 54 13.42 4.37 -2.03
CA LEU A 54 12.52 3.78 -1.04
C LEU A 54 12.30 2.30 -1.34
N ASN A 55 11.91 1.53 -0.34
CA ASN A 55 11.54 0.13 -0.55
C ASN A 55 10.18 -0.01 -1.27
N ALA A 56 9.76 -1.25 -1.54
CA ALA A 56 8.52 -1.56 -2.26
C ALA A 56 7.25 -0.96 -1.62
N TRP A 57 7.28 -0.67 -0.34
CA TRP A 57 6.16 -0.10 0.44
C TRP A 57 6.30 1.41 0.68
N GLY A 58 7.27 2.08 0.04
CA GLY A 58 7.49 3.52 0.18
C GLY A 58 8.17 3.93 1.48
N ILE A 59 8.90 3.02 2.11
CA ILE A 59 9.61 3.27 3.37
C ILE A 59 11.08 3.55 3.09
N ASN A 60 11.62 4.58 3.70
CA ASN A 60 13.06 4.85 3.69
C ASN A 60 13.74 4.06 4.83
N GLU A 61 14.35 2.95 4.51
CA GLU A 61 15.00 2.07 5.48
C GLU A 61 16.27 2.69 6.10
N ASN A 62 16.86 3.68 5.44
CA ASN A 62 18.04 4.40 5.91
C ASN A 62 17.71 5.67 6.70
N ALA A 63 16.44 5.89 7.03
CA ALA A 63 16.02 7.07 7.77
C ALA A 63 16.47 7.00 9.25
N PRO A 64 16.75 8.15 9.88
CA PRO A 64 17.21 8.19 11.29
C PRO A 64 16.11 7.79 12.30
N ASN A 65 14.84 7.85 11.91
CA ASN A 65 13.72 7.49 12.76
C ASN A 65 12.48 7.09 11.94
N VAL A 66 11.48 6.53 12.62
CA VAL A 66 10.23 6.04 12.03
C VAL A 66 9.48 7.13 11.26
N VAL A 67 9.40 8.35 11.79
CA VAL A 67 8.68 9.46 11.16
C VAL A 67 9.28 9.82 9.80
N MET A 68 10.60 9.90 9.74
CA MET A 68 11.32 10.17 8.48
C MET A 68 11.26 8.98 7.53
N ALA A 69 11.22 7.76 8.06
CA ALA A 69 11.08 6.55 7.24
C ALA A 69 9.74 6.51 6.49
N ILE A 70 8.64 6.90 7.15
CA ILE A 70 7.29 6.87 6.59
C ILE A 70 6.83 8.17 5.93
N ARG A 71 7.73 9.12 5.69
CA ARG A 71 7.41 10.48 5.20
C ARG A 71 6.49 10.48 3.97
N GLU A 72 6.66 9.54 3.06
CA GLU A 72 5.84 9.43 1.85
C GLU A 72 4.36 9.14 2.13
N HIS A 73 4.05 8.58 3.29
CA HIS A 73 2.70 8.25 3.70
C HIS A 73 2.03 9.36 4.52
N LEU A 74 2.80 10.33 5.00
CA LEU A 74 2.28 11.37 5.90
C LEU A 74 1.39 12.40 5.22
N GLY A 75 1.41 12.49 3.88
CA GLY A 75 0.57 13.43 3.13
C GLY A 75 0.77 14.87 3.58
N SER A 76 -0.29 15.48 4.11
CA SER A 76 -0.30 16.87 4.61
C SER A 76 0.15 17.02 6.08
N ALA A 77 0.39 15.90 6.80
CA ALA A 77 0.79 15.95 8.20
C ALA A 77 2.16 16.63 8.37
N ARG A 78 2.25 17.50 9.37
CA ARG A 78 3.47 18.21 9.69
C ARG A 78 4.37 17.39 10.62
N ILE A 79 5.66 17.32 10.30
CA ILE A 79 6.64 16.62 11.12
C ILE A 79 7.12 17.56 12.26
N ASP A 80 7.01 17.08 13.48
CA ASP A 80 7.62 17.69 14.67
C ASP A 80 8.95 16.99 14.95
N THR A 81 10.03 17.60 14.46
CA THR A 81 11.38 17.05 14.60
C THR A 81 11.90 17.12 16.03
N GLN A 82 11.42 18.06 16.85
CA GLN A 82 11.86 18.21 18.25
C GLN A 82 11.35 17.05 19.10
N ARG A 83 10.13 16.60 18.84
CA ARG A 83 9.50 15.50 19.58
C ARG A 83 9.55 14.15 18.86
N GLY A 84 10.06 14.11 17.64
CA GLY A 84 10.18 12.88 16.86
C GLY A 84 8.81 12.25 16.50
N THR A 85 7.79 13.09 16.26
CA THR A 85 6.44 12.65 15.94
C THR A 85 5.83 13.52 14.83
N VAL A 86 4.54 13.37 14.56
CA VAL A 86 3.82 14.14 13.56
C VAL A 86 2.64 14.88 14.16
N ILE A 87 2.18 15.93 13.46
CA ILE A 87 0.95 16.64 13.77
C ILE A 87 0.03 16.45 12.57
N ILE A 88 -1.02 15.65 12.74
CA ILE A 88 -2.00 15.35 11.70
C ILE A 88 -3.09 16.42 11.69
N ARG A 89 -3.65 16.72 12.85
CA ARG A 89 -4.66 17.75 13.03
C ARG A 89 -4.17 18.82 13.98
N GLN A 90 -4.34 20.08 13.60
CA GLN A 90 -4.15 21.22 14.48
C GLN A 90 -5.54 21.70 14.94
N SER A 91 -5.72 21.84 16.25
CA SER A 91 -6.88 22.47 16.85
C SER A 91 -6.42 23.31 18.00
N GLU A 92 -6.94 24.53 18.10
CA GLU A 92 -6.70 25.43 19.24
C GLU A 92 -7.17 24.86 20.57
N SER A 93 -8.07 23.87 20.50
CA SER A 93 -8.60 23.17 21.66
C SER A 93 -7.70 22.02 22.17
N PHE A 94 -6.57 21.73 21.50
CA PHE A 94 -5.67 20.69 21.98
C PHE A 94 -4.66 21.26 22.97
N THR A 95 -4.62 20.68 24.16
CA THR A 95 -3.51 20.84 25.08
C THR A 95 -2.28 20.14 24.55
N ASN A 96 -1.09 20.53 24.98
CA ASN A 96 0.19 20.05 24.43
C ASN A 96 0.31 18.52 24.30
N SER A 97 -0.27 17.75 25.21
CA SER A 97 -0.24 16.27 25.17
C SER A 97 -1.28 15.65 24.24
N GLN A 98 -2.34 16.41 23.87
CA GLN A 98 -3.44 15.93 23.01
C GLN A 98 -3.24 16.33 21.55
N ALA A 99 -2.19 17.07 21.22
CA ALA A 99 -1.90 17.53 19.86
C ALA A 99 -1.26 16.46 18.99
N TYR A 100 -0.82 15.34 19.58
CA TYR A 100 -0.09 14.29 18.87
C TYR A 100 -0.99 13.08 18.59
N PRO A 101 -0.80 12.43 17.44
CA PRO A 101 -1.60 11.27 17.06
C PRO A 101 -1.28 10.06 17.92
N LEU A 102 -2.26 9.19 18.03
CA LEU A 102 -2.07 7.84 18.52
C LEU A 102 -1.32 7.01 17.49
N TRP A 103 -0.28 6.32 17.92
CA TRP A 103 0.45 5.36 17.10
C TRP A 103 -0.03 3.94 17.38
N ILE A 104 -0.36 3.19 16.34
CA ILE A 104 -0.79 1.79 16.45
C ILE A 104 0.16 0.95 15.60
N ILE A 105 0.89 0.06 16.25
CA ILE A 105 1.86 -0.81 15.59
C ILE A 105 1.46 -2.25 15.86
N ASP A 106 1.09 -2.96 14.82
CA ASP A 106 0.61 -4.35 14.89
C ASP A 106 -0.51 -4.54 15.94
N GLY A 107 -1.39 -3.53 16.05
CA GLY A 107 -2.51 -3.53 17.01
C GLY A 107 -2.19 -2.98 18.39
N GLN A 108 -0.92 -2.77 18.75
CA GLN A 108 -0.51 -2.17 20.02
C GLN A 108 -0.50 -0.64 19.93
N GLN A 109 -0.95 0.03 20.97
CA GLN A 109 -1.08 1.48 21.05
C GLN A 109 0.13 2.12 21.74
N TYR A 110 0.61 3.23 21.14
CA TYR A 110 1.74 4.01 21.64
C TYR A 110 1.43 5.50 21.52
N ASN A 111 1.88 6.30 22.48
CA ASN A 111 1.77 7.76 22.41
C ASN A 111 2.80 8.38 21.44
N PHE A 112 3.91 7.69 21.22
CA PHE A 112 4.99 8.09 20.30
C PHE A 112 5.49 6.87 19.55
N PRO A 113 6.10 7.06 18.37
CA PRO A 113 6.65 5.94 17.62
C PRO A 113 7.80 5.29 18.42
N PRO A 114 7.76 3.97 18.65
CA PRO A 114 8.82 3.31 19.39
C PRO A 114 10.14 3.34 18.62
N PRO A 115 11.25 3.72 19.27
CA PRO A 115 12.56 3.80 18.60
C PRO A 115 13.11 2.44 18.18
N SER A 116 12.60 1.36 18.78
CA SER A 116 13.00 -0.02 18.49
C SER A 116 12.32 -0.62 17.27
N LEU A 117 11.43 0.11 16.59
CA LEU A 117 10.74 -0.39 15.41
C LEU A 117 11.72 -0.56 14.24
N ALA A 118 11.89 -1.80 13.79
CA ALA A 118 12.73 -2.12 12.64
C ALA A 118 12.07 -1.61 11.35
N LEU A 119 12.65 -0.59 10.71
CA LEU A 119 12.08 0.10 9.55
C LEU A 119 11.88 -0.84 8.35
N GLN A 120 12.80 -1.79 8.15
CA GLN A 120 12.72 -2.80 7.08
C GLN A 120 11.54 -3.76 7.25
N ASN A 121 10.96 -3.85 8.44
CA ASN A 121 9.82 -4.72 8.70
C ASN A 121 8.47 -4.04 8.38
N ILE A 122 8.44 -2.73 8.18
CA ILE A 122 7.21 -1.98 7.88
C ILE A 122 6.70 -2.39 6.50
N ARG A 123 5.41 -2.73 6.41
CA ARG A 123 4.74 -3.16 5.17
C ARG A 123 3.56 -2.28 4.79
N GLU A 124 2.89 -1.72 5.76
CA GLU A 124 1.74 -0.87 5.53
C GLU A 124 1.73 0.29 6.52
N VAL A 125 1.45 1.49 6.02
CA VAL A 125 1.26 2.69 6.83
C VAL A 125 -0.06 3.32 6.41
N THR A 126 -0.94 3.53 7.38
CA THR A 126 -2.24 4.17 7.18
C THR A 126 -2.38 5.35 8.12
N ILE A 127 -2.75 6.50 7.59
CA ILE A 127 -3.02 7.71 8.37
C ILE A 127 -4.53 7.92 8.42
N PHE A 128 -5.09 8.02 9.61
CA PHE A 128 -6.49 8.35 9.83
C PHE A 128 -6.58 9.81 10.29
N GLU A 129 -7.08 10.65 9.38
CA GLU A 129 -7.16 12.10 9.61
C GLU A 129 -8.55 12.54 10.06
N SER A 130 -9.62 11.84 9.65
CA SER A 130 -10.99 12.25 9.97
C SER A 130 -11.43 11.80 11.36
N LEU A 131 -12.28 12.60 12.02
CA LEU A 131 -12.87 12.23 13.32
C LEU A 131 -13.73 10.97 13.21
N ALA A 132 -14.45 10.80 12.11
CA ALA A 132 -15.29 9.63 11.89
C ALA A 132 -14.48 8.33 11.89
N GLU A 133 -13.29 8.33 11.27
CA GLU A 133 -12.40 7.16 11.22
C GLU A 133 -11.72 6.90 12.57
N THR A 134 -11.38 7.98 13.32
CA THR A 134 -10.63 7.85 14.57
C THR A 134 -11.52 7.69 15.81
N ASN A 135 -12.84 7.80 15.68
CA ASN A 135 -13.79 7.70 16.79
C ASN A 135 -13.70 6.38 17.57
N LYS A 136 -13.34 5.29 16.90
CA LYS A 136 -13.16 3.97 17.54
C LYS A 136 -12.05 3.93 18.60
N TRP A 137 -11.14 4.91 18.60
CA TRP A 137 -10.08 5.06 19.61
C TRP A 137 -10.39 6.16 20.64
N GLY A 138 -11.59 6.75 20.59
CA GLY A 138 -12.06 7.75 21.55
C GLY A 138 -11.16 8.97 21.65
N GLN A 139 -10.87 9.40 22.87
CA GLN A 139 -10.05 10.58 23.17
C GLN A 139 -8.63 10.49 22.60
N GLN A 140 -8.03 9.31 22.62
CA GLN A 140 -6.68 9.08 22.12
C GLN A 140 -6.55 9.28 20.61
N GLY A 141 -7.64 9.03 19.85
CA GLY A 141 -7.68 9.22 18.39
C GLY A 141 -7.98 10.66 17.94
N ARG A 142 -8.24 11.61 18.87
CA ARG A 142 -8.68 12.98 18.51
C ARG A 142 -7.70 13.74 17.61
N ALA A 143 -6.41 13.59 17.83
CA ALA A 143 -5.37 14.28 17.03
C ALA A 143 -5.03 13.55 15.73
N GLY A 144 -5.70 12.43 15.45
CA GLY A 144 -5.41 11.53 14.34
C GLY A 144 -4.77 10.23 14.82
N VAL A 145 -4.63 9.29 13.91
CA VAL A 145 -4.01 7.99 14.19
C VAL A 145 -3.05 7.60 13.08
N VAL A 146 -1.86 7.16 13.45
CA VAL A 146 -0.88 6.53 12.55
C VAL A 146 -0.87 5.05 12.82
N GLN A 147 -1.35 4.26 11.88
CA GLN A 147 -1.32 2.80 11.97
C GLN A 147 -0.19 2.25 11.11
N ILE A 148 0.65 1.43 11.69
CA ILE A 148 1.74 0.71 11.03
C ILE A 148 1.51 -0.79 11.20
N LYS A 149 1.60 -1.52 10.10
CA LYS A 149 1.66 -2.98 10.13
C LYS A 149 3.04 -3.42 9.67
N THR A 150 3.63 -4.31 10.44
CA THR A 150 4.90 -4.95 10.10
C THR A 150 4.66 -6.32 9.45
N ILE A 151 5.73 -6.94 9.01
CA ILE A 151 5.70 -8.31 8.47
C ILE A 151 5.09 -9.31 9.46
N ASN A 152 5.20 -9.04 10.77
CA ASN A 152 4.70 -9.93 11.81
C ASN A 152 3.17 -9.93 11.92
N SER A 153 2.51 -8.84 11.55
CA SER A 153 1.04 -8.72 11.61
C SER A 153 0.33 -9.23 10.35
N LEU A 154 1.08 -9.64 9.33
CA LEU A 154 0.53 -10.09 8.05
C LEU A 154 0.52 -11.62 7.92
N ASN A 155 1.02 -12.33 8.92
CA ASN A 155 1.04 -13.80 8.97
C ASN A 155 -0.16 -14.38 9.74
#